data_c8b6e55193c86b1651b3e242b1ca2bd2
#
_entry.id   c8b6e55193c86b1651b3e242b1ca2bd2
#
_cell.length_a   1.000
_cell.length_b   1.000
_cell.length_c   1.000
_cell.angle_alpha   90.00
_cell.angle_beta   90.00
_cell.angle_gamma   90.00
#
_symmetry.space_group_name_H-M   'P 1'
#
loop_
_entity.id
_entity.type
_entity.pdbx_description
1 polymer ?
#
loop_
_entity_poly.entity_id
_entity_poly.type
_entity_poly.pdbx_seq_one_letter_code
_entity_poly.pdbx_strand_id
1 'polypeptide(L)'
;MNSEKIVQYIQKHCIADDWTLNITKDDSHETRFAQNVITQHIAGAMKEISLSVSFGSKAGSCTVNQDDEESLAYLVKTAEEIAKLAPEDPEFVPSTGKMNIPEIANCDPQTKSLEPKQLVDIVQNSINRAKTYGATVSGLTEKHIETNGLFTKNGFAGEYEKSDFGHSLTLKKDEVETKVAYEAKEYAAFNLETLLEKLFTQAATLAVKQTFEPQKIAVLLRPLALQELFWFMGWMMDRRYADEGITPFTDQIGKPFFGEKFSWFSTCKQPTLLAPPFTSDGIIAEEIPWVEKGILKNLSTSRYWAKKMGSKPSVNYNMFIPGEGYSEEEMLTMVPRGLIINSFWYIRSVDVKAGEFTGTTRNGVWYFEDGKIKYAINNLRFNEIPQEATKRIIATGSSELANPISLLPAMLIDNFNFVDKTSF
;
A
#
# COMPACT_ATOMS: atom_id res chain seq x y z
N MET A 1 24.60 18.11 -4.06
CA MET A 1 24.69 18.40 -5.52
C MET A 1 23.28 18.31 -6.09
N ASN A 2 22.93 19.08 -7.10
CA ASN A 2 21.64 19.01 -7.80
C ASN A 2 21.66 17.76 -8.70
N SER A 3 20.52 17.10 -8.93
CA SER A 3 20.38 15.93 -9.80
C SER A 3 20.97 16.16 -11.19
N GLU A 4 20.84 17.36 -11.72
CA GLU A 4 21.42 17.75 -13.01
C GLU A 4 22.95 17.57 -13.06
N LYS A 5 23.67 17.92 -11.99
CA LYS A 5 25.14 17.73 -11.91
C LYS A 5 25.52 16.26 -11.85
N ILE A 6 24.72 15.43 -11.16
CA ILE A 6 24.94 13.98 -11.12
C ILE A 6 24.74 13.39 -12.52
N VAL A 7 23.66 13.76 -13.20
CA VAL A 7 23.37 13.33 -14.58
C VAL A 7 24.51 13.73 -15.54
N GLN A 8 24.98 14.98 -15.46
CA GLN A 8 26.12 15.47 -16.28
C GLN A 8 27.39 14.67 -16.00
N TYR A 9 27.64 14.30 -14.72
CA TYR A 9 28.78 13.47 -14.36
C TYR A 9 28.66 12.08 -15.00
N ILE A 10 27.51 11.42 -14.88
CA ILE A 10 27.27 10.10 -15.47
C ILE A 10 27.41 10.16 -17.01
N GLN A 11 26.80 11.15 -17.65
CA GLN A 11 26.89 11.33 -19.11
C GLN A 11 28.33 11.47 -19.60
N LYS A 12 29.19 12.14 -18.81
CA LYS A 12 30.60 12.37 -19.16
C LYS A 12 31.50 11.18 -18.91
N HIS A 13 31.24 10.39 -17.87
CA HIS A 13 32.17 9.37 -17.38
C HIS A 13 31.72 7.93 -17.60
N CYS A 14 30.41 7.67 -17.80
CA CYS A 14 29.91 6.32 -18.08
C CYS A 14 30.09 5.96 -19.57
N ILE A 15 30.83 4.87 -19.82
CA ILE A 15 31.10 4.37 -21.16
C ILE A 15 30.19 3.21 -21.60
N ALA A 16 29.28 2.79 -20.73
CA ALA A 16 28.34 1.70 -21.04
C ALA A 16 27.41 2.04 -22.22
N ASP A 17 26.91 0.99 -22.90
CA ASP A 17 26.00 1.15 -24.04
C ASP A 17 24.69 1.77 -23.64
N ASP A 18 24.18 1.45 -22.42
CA ASP A 18 22.97 2.00 -21.86
C ASP A 18 23.12 2.21 -20.35
N TRP A 19 22.33 3.15 -19.78
CA TRP A 19 22.26 3.36 -18.33
C TRP A 19 20.92 3.94 -17.88
N THR A 20 20.58 3.61 -16.64
CA THR A 20 19.45 4.17 -15.86
C THR A 20 19.97 4.66 -14.53
N LEU A 21 19.70 5.90 -14.20
CA LEU A 21 20.06 6.56 -12.95
C LEU A 21 18.79 6.87 -12.16
N ASN A 22 18.67 6.29 -10.97
CA ASN A 22 17.65 6.63 -9.98
C ASN A 22 18.28 7.45 -8.85
N ILE A 23 17.63 8.52 -8.46
CA ILE A 23 18.04 9.37 -7.33
C ILE A 23 16.86 9.48 -6.39
N THR A 24 16.99 8.97 -5.18
CA THR A 24 15.98 9.11 -4.12
C THR A 24 16.55 9.96 -2.98
N LYS A 25 15.75 10.90 -2.48
CA LYS A 25 16.01 11.63 -1.25
C LYS A 25 14.81 11.48 -0.35
N ASP A 26 15.04 11.08 0.88
CA ASP A 26 14.01 10.95 1.90
C ASP A 26 14.38 11.83 3.11
N ASP A 27 13.43 12.64 3.57
CA ASP A 27 13.47 13.39 4.82
C ASP A 27 12.33 12.87 5.70
N SER A 28 12.70 12.05 6.68
CA SER A 28 11.77 11.31 7.54
C SER A 28 11.88 11.72 9.00
N HIS A 29 10.72 11.80 9.65
CA HIS A 29 10.60 12.02 11.09
C HIS A 29 9.59 11.05 11.67
N GLU A 30 10.00 10.27 12.64
CA GLU A 30 9.18 9.26 13.30
C GLU A 30 9.20 9.44 14.82
N THR A 31 8.03 9.47 15.45
CA THR A 31 7.88 9.44 16.92
C THR A 31 7.15 8.18 17.31
N ARG A 32 7.88 7.23 17.90
CA ARG A 32 7.34 5.97 18.41
C ARG A 32 7.01 6.08 19.88
N PHE A 33 5.93 5.43 20.27
CA PHE A 33 5.51 5.35 21.66
C PHE A 33 4.91 4.00 21.98
N ALA A 34 5.11 3.56 23.22
CA ALA A 34 4.56 2.32 23.74
C ALA A 34 4.20 2.46 25.20
N GLN A 35 3.08 1.85 25.61
CA GLN A 35 2.62 1.85 27.00
C GLN A 35 2.58 3.25 27.63
N ASN A 36 2.03 4.22 26.88
CA ASN A 36 1.92 5.63 27.29
C ASN A 36 3.26 6.35 27.52
N VAL A 37 4.34 5.93 26.87
CA VAL A 37 5.67 6.55 26.94
C VAL A 37 6.21 6.72 25.53
N ILE A 38 6.73 7.90 25.21
CA ILE A 38 7.50 8.11 23.99
C ILE A 38 8.80 7.33 24.15
N THR A 39 9.02 6.35 23.26
CA THR A 39 10.19 5.47 23.33
C THR A 39 11.33 5.94 22.44
N GLN A 40 11.00 6.63 21.35
CA GLN A 40 11.98 7.02 20.35
C GLN A 40 11.44 8.15 19.48
N HIS A 41 12.32 9.09 19.10
CA HIS A 41 12.14 9.99 17.99
C HIS A 41 13.33 9.86 17.05
N ILE A 42 13.07 9.53 15.80
CA ILE A 42 14.09 9.42 14.76
C ILE A 42 13.86 10.55 13.77
N ALA A 43 14.93 11.23 13.40
CA ALA A 43 14.95 12.15 12.28
C ALA A 43 16.08 11.70 11.35
N GLY A 44 15.80 11.55 10.08
CA GLY A 44 16.78 11.09 9.11
C GLY A 44 16.62 11.80 7.78
N ALA A 45 17.76 12.15 7.18
CA ALA A 45 17.83 12.56 5.78
C ALA A 45 18.67 11.53 5.05
N MET A 46 18.08 10.81 4.12
CA MET A 46 18.76 9.80 3.32
C MET A 46 18.82 10.22 1.87
N LYS A 47 19.92 9.94 1.22
CA LYS A 47 20.07 10.06 -0.23
C LYS A 47 20.55 8.71 -0.77
N GLU A 48 19.95 8.28 -1.83
CA GLU A 48 20.36 7.11 -2.58
C GLU A 48 20.53 7.48 -4.05
N ILE A 49 21.67 7.10 -4.64
CA ILE A 49 21.99 7.30 -6.05
C ILE A 49 22.31 5.91 -6.59
N SER A 50 21.42 5.37 -7.39
CA SER A 50 21.53 4.02 -7.97
C SER A 50 21.72 4.12 -9.47
N LEU A 51 22.81 3.56 -9.96
CA LEU A 51 23.15 3.50 -11.38
C LEU A 51 23.11 2.05 -11.85
N SER A 52 22.26 1.76 -12.82
CA SER A 52 22.26 0.51 -13.58
C SER A 52 22.81 0.77 -14.97
N VAL A 53 23.76 -0.04 -15.40
CA VAL A 53 24.41 0.09 -16.72
C VAL A 53 24.39 -1.22 -17.48
N SER A 54 24.51 -1.16 -18.80
CA SER A 54 24.66 -2.38 -19.60
C SER A 54 25.68 -2.24 -20.74
N PHE A 55 26.34 -3.38 -21.07
CA PHE A 55 27.10 -3.61 -22.29
C PHE A 55 26.41 -4.72 -23.08
N GLY A 56 25.72 -4.34 -24.16
CA GLY A 56 24.75 -5.22 -24.82
C GLY A 56 23.63 -5.60 -23.83
N SER A 57 23.46 -6.92 -23.57
CA SER A 57 22.50 -7.45 -22.58
C SER A 57 23.12 -7.78 -21.22
N LYS A 58 24.39 -7.52 -21.00
CA LYS A 58 25.06 -7.72 -19.71
C LYS A 58 24.84 -6.51 -18.84
N ALA A 59 24.14 -6.67 -17.73
CA ALA A 59 23.77 -5.59 -16.84
C ALA A 59 24.48 -5.66 -15.48
N GLY A 60 24.76 -4.49 -14.90
CA GLY A 60 25.32 -4.35 -13.56
C GLY A 60 24.80 -3.08 -12.91
N SER A 61 24.74 -3.06 -11.60
CA SER A 61 24.28 -1.91 -10.84
C SER A 61 25.15 -1.66 -9.61
N CYS A 62 25.19 -0.41 -9.21
CA CYS A 62 25.82 0.04 -7.97
C CYS A 62 24.98 1.15 -7.35
N THR A 63 25.03 1.28 -6.03
CA THR A 63 24.32 2.32 -5.28
C THR A 63 25.28 2.99 -4.30
N VAL A 64 25.19 4.30 -4.20
CA VAL A 64 25.93 5.12 -3.21
C VAL A 64 24.98 6.11 -2.54
N ASN A 65 25.36 6.60 -1.37
CA ASN A 65 24.56 7.56 -0.60
C ASN A 65 25.17 8.99 -0.56
N GLN A 66 26.26 9.21 -1.26
CA GLN A 66 26.94 10.50 -1.37
C GLN A 66 27.09 10.90 -2.84
N ASP A 67 27.13 12.21 -3.10
CA ASP A 67 27.22 12.78 -4.44
C ASP A 67 28.52 13.57 -4.68
N ASP A 68 29.55 13.31 -3.88
CA ASP A 68 30.90 13.81 -4.14
C ASP A 68 31.55 13.06 -5.32
N GLU A 69 32.62 13.62 -5.84
CA GLU A 69 33.28 13.11 -7.05
C GLU A 69 33.86 11.70 -6.86
N GLU A 70 34.35 11.37 -5.67
CA GLU A 70 34.90 10.04 -5.36
C GLU A 70 33.78 8.98 -5.36
N SER A 71 32.66 9.28 -4.70
CA SER A 71 31.48 8.41 -4.67
C SER A 71 30.89 8.18 -6.05
N LEU A 72 30.78 9.22 -6.88
CA LEU A 72 30.29 9.10 -8.25
C LEU A 72 31.25 8.34 -9.16
N ALA A 73 32.58 8.50 -8.97
CA ALA A 73 33.58 7.73 -9.69
C ALA A 73 33.50 6.23 -9.32
N TYR A 74 33.35 5.93 -8.03
CA TYR A 74 33.13 4.57 -7.54
C TYR A 74 31.85 3.96 -8.12
N LEU A 75 30.74 4.72 -8.12
CA LEU A 75 29.43 4.31 -8.64
C LEU A 75 29.55 3.84 -10.10
N VAL A 76 30.10 4.68 -10.96
CA VAL A 76 30.25 4.38 -12.41
C VAL A 76 31.17 3.18 -12.61
N LYS A 77 32.35 3.22 -12.03
CA LYS A 77 33.37 2.16 -12.19
C LYS A 77 32.82 0.79 -11.75
N THR A 78 32.21 0.75 -10.57
CA THR A 78 31.69 -0.50 -9.99
C THR A 78 30.53 -1.07 -10.80
N ALA A 79 29.58 -0.22 -11.21
CA ALA A 79 28.47 -0.67 -12.06
C ALA A 79 28.95 -1.24 -13.38
N GLU A 80 29.92 -0.60 -14.04
CA GLU A 80 30.50 -1.07 -15.29
C GLU A 80 31.33 -2.37 -15.13
N GLU A 81 32.10 -2.49 -14.07
CA GLU A 81 32.86 -3.71 -13.76
C GLU A 81 31.92 -4.91 -13.55
N ILE A 82 30.83 -4.72 -12.79
CA ILE A 82 29.80 -5.75 -12.59
C ILE A 82 29.17 -6.13 -13.92
N ALA A 83 28.76 -5.16 -14.74
CA ALA A 83 28.12 -5.42 -16.03
C ALA A 83 29.03 -6.19 -16.99
N LYS A 84 30.33 -5.87 -17.04
CA LYS A 84 31.29 -6.58 -17.89
C LYS A 84 31.48 -8.05 -17.51
N LEU A 85 31.36 -8.37 -16.21
CA LEU A 85 31.49 -9.72 -15.67
C LEU A 85 30.18 -10.51 -15.66
N ALA A 86 29.03 -9.83 -15.76
CA ALA A 86 27.72 -10.46 -15.74
C ALA A 86 27.50 -11.37 -16.99
N PRO A 87 26.69 -12.44 -16.85
CA PRO A 87 26.21 -13.17 -18.02
C PRO A 87 25.26 -12.30 -18.85
N GLU A 88 25.03 -12.69 -20.08
CA GLU A 88 23.99 -12.07 -20.91
C GLU A 88 22.62 -12.36 -20.31
N ASP A 89 21.80 -11.30 -20.21
CA ASP A 89 20.42 -11.40 -19.71
C ASP A 89 19.47 -11.56 -20.92
N PRO A 90 18.81 -12.72 -21.07
CA PRO A 90 17.85 -12.96 -22.15
C PRO A 90 16.58 -12.11 -22.02
N GLU A 91 16.33 -11.54 -20.84
CA GLU A 91 15.17 -10.69 -20.54
C GLU A 91 15.51 -9.19 -20.60
N PHE A 92 16.69 -8.84 -21.03
CA PHE A 92 17.15 -7.44 -21.09
C PHE A 92 16.23 -6.58 -21.96
N VAL A 93 15.88 -5.40 -21.40
CA VAL A 93 15.16 -4.33 -22.09
C VAL A 93 15.94 -3.03 -21.93
N PRO A 94 16.26 -2.32 -23.01
CA PRO A 94 16.94 -1.03 -22.93
C PRO A 94 16.20 -0.03 -22.04
N SER A 95 16.92 0.94 -21.51
CA SER A 95 16.34 2.00 -20.68
C SER A 95 15.23 2.76 -21.42
N THR A 96 14.27 3.29 -20.68
CA THR A 96 13.11 4.03 -21.24
C THR A 96 13.58 5.31 -21.92
N GLY A 97 13.04 5.60 -23.09
CA GLY A 97 13.27 6.84 -23.82
C GLY A 97 12.46 8.03 -23.27
N LYS A 98 12.55 9.15 -23.98
CA LYS A 98 11.78 10.36 -23.63
C LYS A 98 10.28 10.07 -23.59
N MET A 99 9.63 10.48 -22.49
CA MET A 99 8.20 10.30 -22.25
C MET A 99 7.56 11.62 -21.81
N ASN A 100 6.25 11.75 -22.01
CA ASN A 100 5.47 12.83 -21.42
C ASN A 100 5.06 12.39 -20.00
N ILE A 101 5.59 13.07 -19.00
CA ILE A 101 5.33 12.79 -17.59
C ILE A 101 4.12 13.61 -17.15
N PRO A 102 3.07 12.99 -16.57
CA PRO A 102 1.93 13.73 -16.07
C PRO A 102 2.31 14.57 -14.83
N GLU A 103 1.76 15.75 -14.72
CA GLU A 103 1.86 16.56 -13.51
C GLU A 103 0.83 16.06 -12.50
N ILE A 104 1.29 15.53 -11.37
CA ILE A 104 0.46 15.00 -10.31
C ILE A 104 0.89 15.63 -8.98
N ALA A 105 -0.06 16.23 -8.26
CA ALA A 105 0.19 16.85 -6.96
C ALA A 105 0.29 15.75 -5.87
N ASN A 106 1.49 15.27 -5.61
CA ASN A 106 1.77 14.24 -4.62
C ASN A 106 2.32 14.78 -3.29
N CYS A 107 2.73 16.04 -3.23
CA CYS A 107 3.30 16.64 -2.04
C CYS A 107 2.38 17.74 -1.49
N ASP A 108 1.99 17.60 -0.21
CA ASP A 108 1.23 18.61 0.52
C ASP A 108 2.18 19.58 1.22
N PRO A 109 2.04 20.91 0.98
CA PRO A 109 2.89 21.92 1.63
C PRO A 109 2.79 21.92 3.16
N GLN A 110 1.62 21.61 3.73
CA GLN A 110 1.45 21.57 5.19
C GLN A 110 2.18 20.37 5.79
N THR A 111 2.05 19.19 5.18
CA THR A 111 2.81 18.00 5.58
C THR A 111 4.31 18.27 5.50
N LYS A 112 4.76 18.89 4.41
CA LYS A 112 6.16 19.24 4.22
C LYS A 112 6.70 20.19 5.31
N SER A 113 5.89 21.13 5.78
CA SER A 113 6.26 22.12 6.79
C SER A 113 6.14 21.66 8.24
N LEU A 114 5.65 20.43 8.50
CA LEU A 114 5.52 19.90 9.86
C LEU A 114 6.89 19.80 10.54
N GLU A 115 6.97 20.42 11.72
CA GLU A 115 8.14 20.37 12.56
C GLU A 115 8.16 19.14 13.48
N PRO A 116 9.32 18.59 13.84
CA PRO A 116 9.43 17.44 14.75
C PRO A 116 8.64 17.60 16.07
N LYS A 117 8.61 18.82 16.62
CA LYS A 117 7.87 19.14 17.81
C LYS A 117 6.37 18.85 17.68
N GLN A 118 5.78 19.14 16.52
CA GLN A 118 4.36 18.89 16.27
C GLN A 118 4.03 17.40 16.31
N LEU A 119 4.91 16.53 15.77
CA LEU A 119 4.74 15.08 15.85
C LEU A 119 4.79 14.58 17.30
N VAL A 120 5.72 15.12 18.10
CA VAL A 120 5.83 14.82 19.54
C VAL A 120 4.58 15.30 20.29
N ASP A 121 4.09 16.50 19.99
CA ASP A 121 2.89 17.07 20.62
C ASP A 121 1.63 16.22 20.31
N ILE A 122 1.47 15.72 19.10
CA ILE A 122 0.39 14.78 18.71
C ILE A 122 0.44 13.52 19.57
N VAL A 123 1.62 12.90 19.69
CA VAL A 123 1.82 11.70 20.52
C VAL A 123 1.53 11.99 21.99
N GLN A 124 2.03 13.11 22.53
CA GLN A 124 1.82 13.46 23.94
C GLN A 124 0.33 13.68 24.25
N ASN A 125 -0.40 14.33 23.35
CA ASN A 125 -1.85 14.52 23.48
C ASN A 125 -2.60 13.18 23.46
N SER A 126 -2.24 12.28 22.54
CA SER A 126 -2.80 10.92 22.45
C SER A 126 -2.59 10.13 23.75
N ILE A 127 -1.36 10.18 24.30
CA ILE A 127 -1.02 9.55 25.58
C ILE A 127 -1.85 10.12 26.74
N ASN A 128 -1.96 11.46 26.82
CA ASN A 128 -2.72 12.13 27.88
C ASN A 128 -4.21 11.73 27.84
N ARG A 129 -4.81 11.68 26.66
CA ARG A 129 -6.21 11.27 26.45
C ARG A 129 -6.40 9.79 26.81
N ALA A 130 -5.48 8.92 26.43
CA ALA A 130 -5.52 7.50 26.79
C ALA A 130 -5.42 7.28 28.31
N LYS A 131 -4.54 8.00 28.99
CA LYS A 131 -4.43 7.96 30.46
C LYS A 131 -5.73 8.41 31.14
N THR A 132 -6.37 9.47 30.64
CA THR A 132 -7.68 9.93 31.15
C THR A 132 -8.77 8.87 30.94
N TYR A 133 -8.73 8.14 29.84
CA TYR A 133 -9.64 7.00 29.56
C TYR A 133 -9.32 5.75 30.40
N GLY A 134 -8.19 5.74 31.11
CA GLY A 134 -7.71 4.58 31.90
C GLY A 134 -7.18 3.45 31.04
N ALA A 135 -6.53 3.77 29.90
CA ALA A 135 -5.97 2.82 28.97
C ALA A 135 -4.49 3.11 28.67
N THR A 136 -3.82 2.15 28.05
CA THR A 136 -2.52 2.35 27.46
C THR A 136 -2.62 2.42 25.95
N VAL A 137 -1.79 3.27 25.34
CA VAL A 137 -1.64 3.35 23.88
C VAL A 137 -0.20 3.12 23.46
N SER A 138 -0.07 2.51 22.30
CA SER A 138 1.20 2.31 21.57
C SER A 138 0.98 2.66 20.12
N GLY A 139 2.01 3.15 19.43
CA GLY A 139 1.85 3.54 18.03
C GLY A 139 3.02 4.32 17.48
N LEU A 140 2.73 5.00 16.37
CA LEU A 140 3.68 5.74 15.59
C LEU A 140 3.03 7.01 15.05
N THR A 141 3.77 8.11 15.06
CA THR A 141 3.48 9.32 14.29
C THR A 141 4.66 9.59 13.39
N GLU A 142 4.41 9.72 12.10
CA GLU A 142 5.48 9.86 11.11
C GLU A 142 5.16 10.89 10.05
N LYS A 143 6.23 11.41 9.47
CA LYS A 143 6.21 12.27 8.28
C LYS A 143 7.36 11.85 7.37
N HIS A 144 7.06 11.69 6.08
CA HIS A 144 8.06 11.45 5.05
C HIS A 144 7.90 12.44 3.92
N ILE A 145 9.01 13.01 3.46
CA ILE A 145 9.09 13.82 2.24
C ILE A 145 10.12 13.16 1.34
N GLU A 146 9.64 12.55 0.28
CA GLU A 146 10.50 11.80 -0.63
C GLU A 146 10.53 12.46 -2.01
N THR A 147 11.73 12.69 -2.53
CA THR A 147 11.96 13.13 -3.92
C THR A 147 12.55 11.97 -4.71
N ASN A 148 11.95 11.67 -5.85
CA ASN A 148 12.38 10.61 -6.76
C ASN A 148 12.74 11.21 -8.11
N GLY A 149 13.91 10.88 -8.61
CA GLY A 149 14.41 11.25 -9.94
C GLY A 149 14.76 10.01 -10.75
N LEU A 150 14.36 9.98 -12.00
CA LEU A 150 14.75 8.98 -12.98
C LEU A 150 15.34 9.67 -14.22
N PHE A 151 16.54 9.25 -14.59
CA PHE A 151 17.24 9.72 -15.78
C PHE A 151 17.80 8.52 -16.54
N THR A 152 17.74 8.55 -17.85
CA THR A 152 18.25 7.46 -18.68
C THR A 152 19.09 7.96 -19.84
N LYS A 153 19.94 7.10 -20.37
CA LYS A 153 20.73 7.39 -21.57
C LYS A 153 19.82 7.67 -22.78
N ASN A 154 18.66 6.99 -22.85
CA ASN A 154 17.71 7.12 -23.94
C ASN A 154 16.78 8.35 -23.82
N GLY A 155 17.02 9.24 -22.84
CA GLY A 155 16.41 10.55 -22.78
C GLY A 155 15.18 10.66 -21.87
N PHE A 156 14.84 9.65 -21.07
CA PHE A 156 13.90 9.87 -19.96
C PHE A 156 14.55 10.81 -18.94
N ALA A 157 13.81 11.82 -18.49
CA ALA A 157 14.23 12.73 -17.44
C ALA A 157 12.99 13.21 -16.69
N GLY A 158 12.89 12.86 -15.42
CA GLY A 158 11.77 13.23 -14.57
C GLY A 158 12.14 13.22 -13.10
N GLU A 159 11.55 14.15 -12.36
CA GLU A 159 11.61 14.21 -10.90
C GLU A 159 10.21 14.52 -10.36
N TYR A 160 9.88 13.97 -9.22
CA TYR A 160 8.67 14.30 -8.46
C TYR A 160 8.95 14.22 -6.97
N GLU A 161 8.14 14.94 -6.21
CA GLU A 161 8.16 14.94 -4.75
C GLU A 161 6.82 14.38 -4.24
N LYS A 162 6.87 13.58 -3.17
CA LYS A 162 5.68 13.11 -2.44
C LYS A 162 5.82 13.38 -0.96
N SER A 163 4.70 13.59 -0.30
CA SER A 163 4.59 13.68 1.15
C SER A 163 3.74 12.52 1.68
N ASP A 164 4.02 12.15 2.92
CA ASP A 164 3.25 11.16 3.67
C ASP A 164 3.20 11.59 5.13
N PHE A 165 2.02 11.57 5.74
CA PHE A 165 1.80 11.76 7.16
C PHE A 165 0.98 10.60 7.70
N GLY A 166 1.48 10.00 8.78
CA GLY A 166 0.82 8.91 9.46
C GLY A 166 0.70 9.14 10.97
N HIS A 167 -0.45 8.76 11.54
CA HIS A 167 -0.63 8.62 12.99
C HIS A 167 -1.46 7.39 13.27
N SER A 168 -0.86 6.39 13.91
CA SER A 168 -1.52 5.14 14.27
C SER A 168 -1.48 4.90 15.78
N LEU A 169 -2.58 4.38 16.31
CA LEU A 169 -2.79 4.11 17.73
C LEU A 169 -3.39 2.72 17.93
N THR A 170 -2.72 1.89 18.71
CA THR A 170 -3.30 0.69 19.29
C THR A 170 -3.57 0.96 20.78
N LEU A 171 -4.82 0.89 21.16
CA LEU A 171 -5.26 1.02 22.56
C LEU A 171 -5.36 -0.38 23.19
N LYS A 172 -4.87 -0.49 24.43
CA LYS A 172 -5.08 -1.66 25.27
C LYS A 172 -5.64 -1.24 26.62
N LYS A 173 -6.75 -1.88 27.02
CA LYS A 173 -7.38 -1.74 28.32
C LYS A 173 -7.98 -3.09 28.74
N ASP A 174 -7.47 -3.67 29.81
CA ASP A 174 -7.83 -5.03 30.23
C ASP A 174 -7.64 -6.04 29.05
N GLU A 175 -8.69 -6.76 28.67
CA GLU A 175 -8.71 -7.70 27.53
C GLU A 175 -9.09 -7.04 26.20
N VAL A 176 -9.31 -5.72 26.20
CA VAL A 176 -9.69 -4.97 24.99
C VAL A 176 -8.45 -4.49 24.28
N GLU A 177 -8.35 -4.80 23.00
CA GLU A 177 -7.35 -4.25 22.09
C GLU A 177 -8.03 -3.77 20.80
N THR A 178 -7.76 -2.52 20.41
CA THR A 178 -8.26 -1.97 19.15
C THR A 178 -7.27 -0.97 18.55
N LYS A 179 -7.36 -0.76 17.24
CA LYS A 179 -6.46 0.13 16.49
C LYS A 179 -7.26 1.10 15.64
N VAL A 180 -6.77 2.31 15.54
CA VAL A 180 -7.13 3.29 14.52
C VAL A 180 -5.88 3.84 13.88
N ALA A 181 -5.99 4.31 12.65
CA ALA A 181 -4.91 4.98 11.94
C ALA A 181 -5.49 6.10 11.06
N TYR A 182 -4.69 7.09 10.83
CA TYR A 182 -4.81 8.07 9.76
C TYR A 182 -3.49 8.07 9.00
N GLU A 183 -3.55 7.76 7.72
CA GLU A 183 -2.39 7.73 6.84
C GLU A 183 -2.79 8.38 5.52
N ALA A 184 -2.16 9.50 5.17
CA ALA A 184 -2.48 10.27 3.97
C ALA A 184 -1.28 11.13 3.54
N LYS A 185 -1.28 11.57 2.28
CA LYS A 185 -0.30 12.57 1.83
C LYS A 185 -0.50 13.94 2.48
N GLU A 186 -1.72 14.23 2.97
CA GLU A 186 -2.15 15.54 3.47
C GLU A 186 -2.35 15.51 4.98
N TYR A 187 -1.58 16.34 5.69
CA TYR A 187 -1.79 16.59 7.11
C TYR A 187 -3.04 17.44 7.37
N ALA A 188 -3.43 18.30 6.42
CA ALA A 188 -4.52 19.26 6.58
C ALA A 188 -5.88 18.63 6.99
N ALA A 189 -6.14 17.40 6.57
CA ALA A 189 -7.36 16.68 6.90
C ALA A 189 -7.26 15.85 8.20
N PHE A 190 -6.08 15.81 8.85
CA PHE A 190 -5.87 15.10 10.11
C PHE A 190 -6.59 15.80 11.27
N ASN A 191 -7.41 15.06 11.99
CA ASN A 191 -8.06 15.51 13.22
C ASN A 191 -7.86 14.49 14.34
N LEU A 192 -7.00 14.83 15.30
CA LEU A 192 -6.66 13.94 16.39
C LEU A 192 -7.87 13.60 17.27
N GLU A 193 -8.74 14.58 17.58
CA GLU A 193 -9.91 14.34 18.44
C GLU A 193 -10.88 13.35 17.80
N THR A 194 -11.19 13.51 16.51
CA THR A 194 -12.03 12.57 15.75
C THR A 194 -11.44 11.16 15.76
N LEU A 195 -10.11 11.04 15.58
CA LEU A 195 -9.44 9.74 15.59
C LEU A 195 -9.49 9.08 16.97
N LEU A 196 -9.30 9.87 18.05
CA LEU A 196 -9.39 9.39 19.44
C LEU A 196 -10.82 9.03 19.83
N GLU A 197 -11.82 9.79 19.40
CA GLU A 197 -13.23 9.45 19.61
C GLU A 197 -13.58 8.10 18.97
N LYS A 198 -13.13 7.88 17.73
CA LYS A 198 -13.29 6.58 17.06
C LYS A 198 -12.63 5.46 17.87
N LEU A 199 -11.39 5.67 18.35
CA LEU A 199 -10.65 4.70 19.15
C LEU A 199 -11.38 4.33 20.44
N PHE A 200 -11.84 5.34 21.22
CA PHE A 200 -12.52 5.10 22.50
C PHE A 200 -13.90 4.49 22.31
N THR A 201 -14.64 4.89 21.27
CA THR A 201 -15.93 4.27 20.92
C THR A 201 -15.74 2.79 20.57
N GLN A 202 -14.76 2.47 19.75
CA GLN A 202 -14.43 1.06 19.46
C GLN A 202 -14.05 0.29 20.73
N ALA A 203 -13.20 0.87 21.60
CA ALA A 203 -12.80 0.23 22.85
C ALA A 203 -14.00 -0.04 23.78
N ALA A 204 -14.94 0.90 23.90
CA ALA A 204 -16.14 0.72 24.69
C ALA A 204 -17.03 -0.42 24.19
N THR A 205 -17.18 -0.57 22.87
CA THR A 205 -17.98 -1.65 22.26
C THR A 205 -17.31 -3.02 22.36
N LEU A 206 -16.00 -3.08 22.57
CA LEU A 206 -15.24 -4.33 22.74
C LEU A 206 -15.22 -4.84 24.19
N ALA A 207 -15.75 -4.07 25.16
CA ALA A 207 -15.67 -4.40 26.58
C ALA A 207 -16.48 -5.67 26.95
N VAL A 208 -17.51 -6.00 26.17
CA VAL A 208 -18.27 -7.26 26.35
C VAL A 208 -17.80 -8.26 25.31
N LYS A 209 -17.10 -9.31 25.74
CA LYS A 209 -16.50 -10.31 24.86
C LYS A 209 -17.12 -11.67 25.06
N GLN A 210 -17.45 -12.35 23.98
CA GLN A 210 -17.94 -13.74 23.97
C GLN A 210 -17.12 -14.61 23.03
N THR A 211 -17.10 -15.91 23.28
CA THR A 211 -16.47 -16.88 22.38
C THR A 211 -17.37 -17.14 21.19
N PHE A 212 -16.79 -17.08 20.00
CA PHE A 212 -17.46 -17.39 18.75
C PHE A 212 -16.79 -18.57 18.06
N GLU A 213 -17.61 -19.52 17.59
CA GLU A 213 -17.11 -20.70 16.88
C GLU A 213 -16.93 -20.39 15.39
N PRO A 214 -15.82 -20.82 14.78
CA PRO A 214 -15.54 -20.61 13.37
C PRO A 214 -16.64 -21.19 12.49
N GLN A 215 -17.09 -20.43 11.52
CA GLN A 215 -18.12 -20.80 10.54
C GLN A 215 -18.09 -19.86 9.35
N LYS A 216 -18.82 -20.20 8.29
CA LYS A 216 -19.14 -19.25 7.22
C LYS A 216 -20.23 -18.31 7.69
N ILE A 217 -19.98 -17.01 7.58
CA ILE A 217 -20.89 -15.97 8.05
C ILE A 217 -20.71 -14.69 7.23
N ALA A 218 -21.74 -13.85 7.18
CA ALA A 218 -21.61 -12.53 6.58
C ALA A 218 -20.61 -11.67 7.37
N VAL A 219 -19.79 -10.89 6.64
CA VAL A 219 -18.81 -9.98 7.24
C VAL A 219 -18.94 -8.58 6.67
N LEU A 220 -18.83 -7.58 7.52
CA LEU A 220 -18.51 -6.22 7.13
C LEU A 220 -16.99 -6.03 7.30
N LEU A 221 -16.26 -6.03 6.19
CA LEU A 221 -14.83 -5.73 6.18
C LEU A 221 -14.64 -4.22 6.09
N ARG A 222 -13.99 -3.62 7.08
CA ARG A 222 -13.62 -2.20 7.05
C ARG A 222 -12.45 -1.95 6.09
N PRO A 223 -12.23 -0.71 5.62
CA PRO A 223 -11.19 -0.39 4.65
C PRO A 223 -9.81 -0.96 4.98
N LEU A 224 -9.40 -0.94 6.24
CA LEU A 224 -8.10 -1.46 6.67
C LEU A 224 -7.98 -2.98 6.46
N ALA A 225 -9.05 -3.75 6.75
CA ALA A 225 -9.07 -5.20 6.51
C ALA A 225 -9.04 -5.53 5.01
N LEU A 226 -9.80 -4.78 4.22
CA LEU A 226 -9.84 -4.96 2.76
C LEU A 226 -8.52 -4.61 2.09
N GLN A 227 -7.88 -3.51 2.52
CA GLN A 227 -6.58 -3.09 2.00
C GLN A 227 -5.55 -4.21 2.15
N GLU A 228 -5.45 -4.82 3.32
CA GLU A 228 -4.52 -5.94 3.56
C GLU A 228 -4.84 -7.15 2.67
N LEU A 229 -6.11 -7.53 2.52
CA LEU A 229 -6.53 -8.67 1.71
C LEU A 229 -6.28 -8.43 0.21
N PHE A 230 -6.66 -7.26 -0.31
CA PHE A 230 -6.51 -6.95 -1.73
C PHE A 230 -5.08 -6.61 -2.12
N TRP A 231 -4.24 -6.18 -1.18
CA TRP A 231 -2.79 -6.06 -1.42
C TRP A 231 -2.18 -7.40 -1.85
N PHE A 232 -2.48 -8.47 -1.12
CA PHE A 232 -2.01 -9.81 -1.47
C PHE A 232 -2.60 -10.31 -2.80
N MET A 233 -3.87 -10.05 -3.07
CA MET A 233 -4.48 -10.38 -4.35
C MET A 233 -3.82 -9.59 -5.50
N GLY A 234 -3.57 -8.30 -5.32
CA GLY A 234 -2.92 -7.43 -6.30
C GLY A 234 -1.52 -7.91 -6.68
N TRP A 235 -0.83 -8.51 -5.74
CA TRP A 235 0.51 -9.10 -5.96
C TRP A 235 0.47 -10.29 -6.93
N MET A 236 -0.62 -11.06 -6.92
CA MET A 236 -0.81 -12.17 -7.85
C MET A 236 -1.36 -11.74 -9.21
N MET A 237 -1.84 -10.50 -9.35
CA MET A 237 -2.35 -9.94 -10.60
C MET A 237 -1.20 -9.54 -11.55
N ASP A 238 -0.22 -10.43 -11.72
CA ASP A 238 0.90 -10.30 -12.63
C ASP A 238 0.66 -11.08 -13.91
N ARG A 239 0.88 -10.43 -15.05
CA ARG A 239 0.61 -10.98 -16.38
C ARG A 239 1.50 -12.20 -16.69
N ARG A 240 2.78 -12.15 -16.31
CA ARG A 240 3.67 -13.27 -16.53
C ARG A 240 3.23 -14.50 -15.78
N TYR A 241 2.90 -14.36 -14.51
CA TYR A 241 2.43 -15.48 -13.69
C TYR A 241 1.11 -16.06 -14.20
N ALA A 242 0.22 -15.22 -14.73
CA ALA A 242 -1.01 -15.69 -15.38
C ALA A 242 -0.72 -16.46 -16.66
N ASP A 243 0.12 -15.93 -17.55
CA ASP A 243 0.48 -16.57 -18.82
C ASP A 243 1.28 -17.89 -18.63
N GLU A 244 2.03 -18.00 -17.53
CA GLU A 244 2.76 -19.22 -17.12
C GLU A 244 1.88 -20.23 -16.35
N GLY A 245 0.58 -19.93 -16.12
CA GLY A 245 -0.38 -20.83 -15.46
C GLY A 245 -0.18 -20.97 -13.96
N ILE A 246 0.49 -19.99 -13.31
CA ILE A 246 0.84 -20.01 -11.88
C ILE A 246 -0.30 -19.48 -11.01
N THR A 247 -1.08 -18.51 -11.52
CA THR A 247 -2.14 -17.82 -10.76
C THR A 247 -3.53 -18.10 -11.31
N PRO A 248 -4.62 -17.83 -10.57
CA PRO A 248 -5.98 -18.06 -11.03
C PRO A 248 -6.39 -17.15 -12.19
N PHE A 249 -5.57 -16.15 -12.53
CA PHE A 249 -5.84 -15.18 -13.60
C PHE A 249 -5.49 -15.69 -15.00
N THR A 250 -5.02 -16.94 -15.12
CA THR A 250 -4.67 -17.59 -16.39
C THR A 250 -5.89 -17.58 -17.34
N ASP A 251 -5.74 -16.98 -18.51
CA ASP A 251 -6.79 -16.84 -19.54
C ASP A 251 -8.08 -16.14 -19.07
N GLN A 252 -8.02 -15.31 -18.01
CA GLN A 252 -9.21 -14.64 -17.48
C GLN A 252 -9.37 -13.18 -17.98
N ILE A 253 -8.42 -12.58 -18.65
CA ILE A 253 -8.56 -11.22 -19.19
C ILE A 253 -9.75 -11.18 -20.16
N GLY A 254 -10.62 -10.18 -19.97
CA GLY A 254 -11.85 -9.98 -20.74
C GLY A 254 -13.04 -10.81 -20.26
N LYS A 255 -12.88 -11.66 -19.23
CA LYS A 255 -13.95 -12.52 -18.71
C LYS A 255 -14.52 -12.01 -17.38
N PRO A 256 -15.80 -12.34 -17.05
CA PRO A 256 -16.36 -12.10 -15.73
C PRO A 256 -15.72 -13.06 -14.72
N PHE A 257 -14.74 -12.56 -14.00
CA PHE A 257 -13.95 -13.35 -13.05
C PHE A 257 -14.19 -12.95 -11.59
N PHE A 258 -14.61 -11.71 -11.37
CA PHE A 258 -15.00 -11.14 -10.07
C PHE A 258 -16.51 -10.94 -9.99
N GLY A 259 -17.00 -10.47 -8.84
CA GLY A 259 -18.39 -10.07 -8.69
C GLY A 259 -18.72 -8.79 -9.48
N GLU A 260 -19.94 -8.67 -10.03
CA GLU A 260 -20.37 -7.54 -10.85
C GLU A 260 -20.31 -6.19 -10.09
N LYS A 261 -20.48 -6.19 -8.77
CA LYS A 261 -20.36 -5.00 -7.91
C LYS A 261 -18.91 -4.56 -7.67
N PHE A 262 -17.93 -5.35 -8.09
CA PHE A 262 -16.52 -5.07 -7.85
C PHE A 262 -15.86 -4.41 -9.06
N SER A 263 -15.21 -3.28 -8.80
CA SER A 263 -14.33 -2.62 -9.75
C SER A 263 -13.07 -2.15 -9.03
N TRP A 264 -11.94 -2.22 -9.71
CA TRP A 264 -10.63 -1.81 -9.17
C TRP A 264 -9.83 -1.08 -10.23
N PHE A 265 -9.28 0.08 -9.87
CA PHE A 265 -8.50 0.94 -10.76
C PHE A 265 -7.18 1.35 -10.09
N SER A 266 -6.15 1.60 -10.91
CA SER A 266 -5.11 2.56 -10.55
C SER A 266 -5.42 3.88 -11.23
N THR A 267 -5.32 5.00 -10.50
CA THR A 267 -5.78 6.30 -10.97
C THR A 267 -4.93 7.45 -10.45
N CYS A 268 -4.65 8.43 -11.30
CA CYS A 268 -4.06 9.72 -10.92
C CYS A 268 -5.11 10.84 -10.79
N LYS A 269 -6.39 10.53 -10.95
CA LYS A 269 -7.49 11.51 -10.89
C LYS A 269 -8.12 11.66 -9.51
N GLN A 270 -7.79 10.77 -8.56
CA GLN A 270 -8.26 10.90 -7.18
C GLN A 270 -7.30 11.79 -6.39
N PRO A 271 -7.71 13.02 -6.03
CA PRO A 271 -6.79 14.00 -5.46
C PRO A 271 -6.22 13.59 -4.08
N THR A 272 -6.91 12.70 -3.36
CA THR A 272 -6.46 12.19 -2.05
C THR A 272 -5.44 11.07 -2.15
N LEU A 273 -5.37 10.35 -3.29
CA LEU A 273 -4.42 9.28 -3.49
C LEU A 273 -3.02 9.78 -3.89
N LEU A 274 -2.00 9.12 -3.38
CA LEU A 274 -0.67 9.20 -3.98
C LEU A 274 -0.65 8.43 -5.31
N ALA A 275 -0.09 9.06 -6.33
CA ALA A 275 0.07 8.48 -7.65
C ALA A 275 1.43 8.88 -8.22
N PRO A 276 2.50 8.09 -8.00
CA PRO A 276 3.80 8.35 -8.61
C PRO A 276 3.65 8.53 -10.12
N PRO A 277 4.14 9.63 -10.72
CA PRO A 277 3.95 9.88 -12.14
C PRO A 277 4.69 8.87 -13.04
N PHE A 278 5.68 8.18 -12.50
CA PHE A 278 6.43 7.12 -13.16
C PHE A 278 7.08 6.18 -12.15
N THR A 279 7.41 4.97 -12.59
CA THR A 279 8.17 3.98 -11.80
C THR A 279 9.67 4.16 -11.97
N SER A 280 10.47 3.47 -11.16
CA SER A 280 11.94 3.48 -11.23
C SER A 280 12.53 2.95 -12.56
N ASP A 281 11.71 2.31 -13.39
CA ASP A 281 12.08 1.83 -14.74
C ASP A 281 11.36 2.59 -15.87
N GLY A 282 10.65 3.67 -15.54
CA GLY A 282 10.04 4.62 -16.47
C GLY A 282 8.69 4.22 -17.06
N ILE A 283 7.94 3.38 -16.37
CA ILE A 283 6.52 3.17 -16.71
C ILE A 283 5.74 4.39 -16.20
N ILE A 284 5.03 5.06 -17.09
CA ILE A 284 4.23 6.25 -16.78
C ILE A 284 2.91 5.86 -16.12
N ALA A 285 2.50 6.62 -15.10
CA ALA A 285 1.18 6.47 -14.50
C ALA A 285 0.08 6.81 -15.48
N GLU A 286 -0.82 5.88 -15.69
CA GLU A 286 -2.02 6.01 -16.53
C GLU A 286 -3.25 5.54 -15.74
N GLU A 287 -4.44 5.93 -16.19
CA GLU A 287 -5.71 5.36 -15.68
C GLU A 287 -5.80 3.90 -16.12
N ILE A 288 -5.73 2.96 -15.19
CA ILE A 288 -5.74 1.53 -15.51
C ILE A 288 -6.93 0.86 -14.80
N PRO A 289 -7.94 0.39 -15.56
CA PRO A 289 -8.94 -0.51 -15.01
C PRO A 289 -8.32 -1.91 -14.88
N TRP A 290 -8.11 -2.38 -13.66
CA TRP A 290 -7.72 -3.77 -13.39
C TRP A 290 -8.93 -4.69 -13.47
N VAL A 291 -10.02 -4.27 -12.81
CA VAL A 291 -11.31 -4.92 -12.84
C VAL A 291 -12.39 -3.86 -13.05
N GLU A 292 -13.33 -4.11 -13.93
CA GLU A 292 -14.47 -3.24 -14.18
C GLU A 292 -15.75 -4.06 -14.20
N LYS A 293 -16.65 -3.81 -13.24
CA LYS A 293 -17.92 -4.54 -13.07
C LYS A 293 -17.73 -6.07 -13.15
N GLY A 294 -16.77 -6.57 -12.38
CA GLY A 294 -16.46 -7.98 -12.30
C GLY A 294 -15.63 -8.55 -13.45
N ILE A 295 -15.40 -7.82 -14.51
CA ILE A 295 -14.60 -8.25 -15.66
C ILE A 295 -13.13 -7.92 -15.42
N LEU A 296 -12.24 -8.90 -15.45
CA LEU A 296 -10.79 -8.70 -15.40
C LEU A 296 -10.34 -8.01 -16.70
N LYS A 297 -9.85 -6.78 -16.62
CA LYS A 297 -9.43 -5.97 -17.79
C LYS A 297 -7.96 -6.06 -18.06
N ASN A 298 -7.13 -5.95 -17.02
CA ASN A 298 -5.69 -5.89 -17.14
C ASN A 298 -5.01 -6.67 -16.02
N LEU A 299 -3.74 -7.01 -16.27
CA LEU A 299 -2.80 -7.53 -15.27
C LEU A 299 -1.52 -6.70 -15.33
N SER A 300 -0.86 -6.52 -14.19
CA SER A 300 0.43 -5.84 -14.09
C SER A 300 1.44 -6.51 -15.02
N THR A 301 2.13 -5.72 -15.84
CA THR A 301 2.97 -6.25 -16.92
C THR A 301 4.30 -5.51 -16.95
N SER A 302 5.40 -6.22 -16.68
CA SER A 302 6.75 -5.67 -16.75
C SER A 302 7.11 -5.23 -18.18
N ARG A 303 8.12 -4.37 -18.32
CA ARG A 303 8.59 -3.89 -19.63
C ARG A 303 9.06 -5.05 -20.52
N TYR A 304 9.74 -6.03 -19.94
CA TYR A 304 10.16 -7.24 -20.67
C TYR A 304 8.97 -8.05 -21.17
N TRP A 305 8.01 -8.36 -20.26
CA TRP A 305 6.85 -9.17 -20.63
C TRP A 305 5.95 -8.46 -21.65
N ALA A 306 5.78 -7.15 -21.49
CA ALA A 306 5.07 -6.31 -22.45
C ALA A 306 5.69 -6.37 -23.84
N LYS A 307 7.03 -6.24 -23.93
CA LYS A 307 7.77 -6.39 -25.21
C LYS A 307 7.56 -7.76 -25.81
N LYS A 308 7.66 -8.83 -25.02
CA LYS A 308 7.48 -10.22 -25.45
C LYS A 308 6.07 -10.47 -25.98
N MET A 309 5.05 -9.90 -25.34
CA MET A 309 3.63 -10.06 -25.68
C MET A 309 3.12 -9.03 -26.70
N GLY A 310 3.93 -8.07 -27.13
CA GLY A 310 3.51 -6.99 -28.03
C GLY A 310 2.45 -6.04 -27.40
N SER A 311 2.50 -5.85 -26.07
CA SER A 311 1.59 -5.01 -25.31
C SER A 311 2.31 -3.80 -24.67
N LYS A 312 1.57 -2.97 -23.93
CA LYS A 312 2.16 -1.93 -23.10
C LYS A 312 2.49 -2.46 -21.71
N PRO A 313 3.59 -1.99 -21.08
CA PRO A 313 3.84 -2.24 -19.67
C PRO A 313 2.80 -1.49 -18.81
N SER A 314 2.47 -2.07 -17.67
CA SER A 314 1.52 -1.49 -16.72
C SER A 314 1.84 -1.91 -15.31
N VAL A 315 1.59 -1.04 -14.33
CA VAL A 315 1.88 -1.30 -12.94
C VAL A 315 0.71 -0.85 -12.05
N ASN A 316 0.40 -1.66 -11.04
CA ASN A 316 -0.54 -1.30 -10.00
C ASN A 316 0.14 -0.36 -9.00
N TYR A 317 0.07 0.94 -9.23
CA TYR A 317 0.75 1.96 -8.43
C TYR A 317 -0.09 2.50 -7.27
N ASN A 318 -1.41 2.34 -7.32
CA ASN A 318 -2.34 2.61 -6.23
C ASN A 318 -3.66 1.83 -6.41
N MET A 319 -4.47 1.80 -5.37
CA MET A 319 -5.72 1.05 -5.33
C MET A 319 -6.90 2.00 -5.15
N PHE A 320 -7.74 2.13 -6.17
CA PHE A 320 -9.03 2.78 -6.08
C PHE A 320 -10.15 1.78 -6.34
N ILE A 321 -11.00 1.56 -5.34
CA ILE A 321 -12.20 0.75 -5.43
C ILE A 321 -13.39 1.65 -5.14
N PRO A 322 -14.24 1.98 -6.13
CA PRO A 322 -15.43 2.79 -5.91
C PRO A 322 -16.47 2.05 -5.07
N GLY A 323 -17.15 2.76 -4.18
CA GLY A 323 -18.23 2.24 -3.36
C GLY A 323 -19.60 2.75 -3.78
N GLU A 324 -20.66 2.11 -3.24
CA GLU A 324 -22.06 2.47 -3.48
C GLU A 324 -22.54 3.59 -2.54
N GLY A 325 -21.84 3.84 -1.41
CA GLY A 325 -22.10 4.94 -0.50
C GLY A 325 -23.01 4.62 0.68
N TYR A 326 -23.30 3.34 0.96
CA TYR A 326 -24.06 2.96 2.15
C TYR A 326 -23.28 3.27 3.44
N SER A 327 -23.98 3.69 4.49
CA SER A 327 -23.38 3.78 5.83
C SER A 327 -23.16 2.40 6.45
N GLU A 328 -22.28 2.31 7.46
CA GLU A 328 -22.07 1.05 8.19
C GLU A 328 -23.39 0.56 8.81
N GLU A 329 -24.17 1.45 9.40
CA GLU A 329 -25.46 1.15 10.03
C GLU A 329 -26.48 0.58 9.02
N GLU A 330 -26.56 1.16 7.83
CA GLU A 330 -27.44 0.64 6.76
C GLU A 330 -27.01 -0.77 6.34
N MET A 331 -25.71 -0.99 6.13
CA MET A 331 -25.18 -2.30 5.73
C MET A 331 -25.46 -3.38 6.78
N LEU A 332 -25.36 -3.06 8.08
CA LEU A 332 -25.67 -4.03 9.14
C LEU A 332 -27.13 -4.52 9.13
N THR A 333 -28.07 -3.76 8.56
CA THR A 333 -29.48 -4.17 8.42
C THR A 333 -29.76 -5.09 7.24
N MET A 334 -28.84 -5.22 6.30
CA MET A 334 -29.03 -5.98 5.06
C MET A 334 -28.89 -7.50 5.25
N VAL A 335 -28.34 -7.91 6.39
CA VAL A 335 -28.23 -9.32 6.77
C VAL A 335 -28.68 -9.52 8.20
N PRO A 336 -29.26 -10.70 8.55
CA PRO A 336 -29.79 -10.91 9.90
C PRO A 336 -28.69 -10.89 10.97
N ARG A 337 -27.49 -11.33 10.66
CA ARG A 337 -26.35 -11.38 11.56
C ARG A 337 -25.02 -11.46 10.80
N GLY A 338 -23.92 -11.03 11.43
CA GLY A 338 -22.60 -11.10 10.83
C GLY A 338 -21.50 -10.66 11.79
N LEU A 339 -20.31 -10.50 11.22
CA LEU A 339 -19.15 -9.98 11.95
C LEU A 339 -18.66 -8.69 11.30
N ILE A 340 -18.23 -7.73 12.12
CA ILE A 340 -17.48 -6.56 11.66
C ILE A 340 -16.00 -6.86 11.91
N ILE A 341 -15.16 -6.73 10.89
CA ILE A 341 -13.72 -6.97 10.96
C ILE A 341 -12.98 -5.65 10.78
N ASN A 342 -12.21 -5.26 11.78
CA ASN A 342 -11.45 -4.02 11.75
C ASN A 342 -10.16 -4.13 10.90
N SER A 343 -9.39 -5.21 11.11
CA SER A 343 -8.18 -5.49 10.33
C SER A 343 -7.90 -6.99 10.27
N PHE A 344 -7.10 -7.38 9.30
CA PHE A 344 -6.47 -8.69 9.25
C PHE A 344 -5.01 -8.60 9.70
N TRP A 345 -4.39 -9.72 9.87
CA TRP A 345 -2.99 -9.84 10.19
C TRP A 345 -2.42 -11.18 9.72
N TYR A 346 -1.14 -11.16 9.38
CA TYR A 346 -0.40 -12.37 9.02
C TYR A 346 -1.03 -13.15 7.87
N ILE A 347 -1.44 -12.43 6.81
CA ILE A 347 -1.98 -13.05 5.61
C ILE A 347 -0.87 -13.82 4.88
N ARG A 348 -1.17 -15.03 4.43
CA ARG A 348 -0.27 -15.92 3.69
C ARG A 348 -1.04 -16.64 2.59
N SER A 349 -0.36 -16.93 1.48
CA SER A 349 -0.92 -17.78 0.43
C SER A 349 -1.00 -19.23 0.93
N VAL A 350 -2.12 -19.88 0.68
CA VAL A 350 -2.38 -21.31 0.90
C VAL A 350 -2.22 -22.05 -0.42
N ASP A 351 -2.89 -21.57 -1.45
CA ASP A 351 -2.82 -22.08 -2.81
C ASP A 351 -2.74 -20.92 -3.80
N VAL A 352 -1.55 -20.72 -4.39
CA VAL A 352 -1.30 -19.65 -5.36
C VAL A 352 -2.15 -19.84 -6.61
N LYS A 353 -2.33 -21.08 -7.05
CA LYS A 353 -3.08 -21.41 -8.27
C LYS A 353 -4.57 -21.17 -8.14
N ALA A 354 -5.12 -21.41 -6.95
CA ALA A 354 -6.51 -21.07 -6.62
C ALA A 354 -6.68 -19.61 -6.22
N GLY A 355 -5.61 -18.95 -5.77
CA GLY A 355 -5.63 -17.62 -5.18
C GLY A 355 -6.20 -17.65 -3.75
N GLU A 356 -5.96 -18.73 -2.99
CA GLU A 356 -6.44 -18.89 -1.63
C GLU A 356 -5.44 -18.32 -0.63
N PHE A 357 -5.95 -17.52 0.31
CA PHE A 357 -5.20 -16.94 1.42
C PHE A 357 -5.75 -17.39 2.76
N THR A 358 -4.86 -17.49 3.74
CA THR A 358 -5.18 -17.59 5.17
C THR A 358 -4.64 -16.38 5.90
N GLY A 359 -5.28 -16.00 6.98
CA GLY A 359 -4.86 -14.93 7.87
C GLY A 359 -5.69 -14.95 9.13
N THR A 360 -5.47 -13.99 10.01
CA THR A 360 -6.21 -13.86 11.27
C THR A 360 -6.86 -12.48 11.35
N THR A 361 -8.02 -12.39 12.00
CA THR A 361 -8.60 -11.11 12.40
C THR A 361 -7.77 -10.49 13.51
N ARG A 362 -7.75 -9.15 13.61
CA ARG A 362 -7.03 -8.42 14.65
C ARG A 362 -7.65 -7.07 14.96
N ASN A 363 -7.32 -6.50 16.12
CA ASN A 363 -7.66 -5.13 16.52
C ASN A 363 -9.17 -4.84 16.60
N GLY A 364 -9.99 -5.85 16.82
CA GLY A 364 -11.44 -5.74 16.99
C GLY A 364 -12.24 -6.59 16.00
N VAL A 365 -13.07 -7.44 16.56
CA VAL A 365 -14.08 -8.22 15.85
C VAL A 365 -15.37 -8.12 16.63
N TRP A 366 -16.44 -7.69 15.98
CA TRP A 366 -17.75 -7.53 16.60
C TRP A 366 -18.77 -8.46 15.95
N TYR A 367 -19.59 -9.08 16.78
CA TYR A 367 -20.79 -9.76 16.31
C TYR A 367 -21.94 -8.76 16.28
N PHE A 368 -22.64 -8.72 15.18
CA PHE A 368 -23.88 -7.94 15.04
C PHE A 368 -25.05 -8.83 14.67
N GLU A 369 -26.24 -8.43 15.06
CA GLU A 369 -27.51 -9.09 14.78
C GLU A 369 -28.62 -8.03 14.76
N ASP A 370 -29.55 -8.17 13.80
CA ASP A 370 -30.68 -7.25 13.59
C ASP A 370 -30.22 -5.77 13.50
N GLY A 371 -29.14 -5.51 12.74
CA GLY A 371 -28.59 -4.19 12.52
C GLY A 371 -27.86 -3.57 13.71
N LYS A 372 -27.59 -4.32 14.79
CA LYS A 372 -26.97 -3.81 16.02
C LYS A 372 -25.78 -4.63 16.46
N ILE A 373 -24.68 -3.95 16.79
CA ILE A 373 -23.54 -4.58 17.46
C ILE A 373 -24.00 -5.10 18.84
N LYS A 374 -23.75 -6.37 19.12
CA LYS A 374 -24.15 -7.04 20.36
C LYS A 374 -22.98 -7.19 21.32
N TYR A 375 -21.84 -7.70 20.85
CA TYR A 375 -20.65 -7.98 21.65
C TYR A 375 -19.42 -8.17 20.75
N ALA A 376 -18.24 -8.09 21.34
CA ALA A 376 -17.01 -8.47 20.72
C ALA A 376 -16.80 -9.99 20.78
N ILE A 377 -15.97 -10.49 19.87
CA ILE A 377 -15.61 -11.92 19.88
C ILE A 377 -14.09 -12.10 19.88
N ASN A 378 -13.66 -13.35 20.06
CA ASN A 378 -12.25 -13.73 19.89
C ASN A 378 -11.79 -13.54 18.44
N ASN A 379 -10.49 -13.43 18.24
CA ASN A 379 -9.93 -13.46 16.89
C ASN A 379 -10.15 -14.82 16.22
N LEU A 380 -10.30 -14.80 14.90
CA LEU A 380 -10.56 -15.95 14.06
C LEU A 380 -9.53 -16.04 12.95
N ARG A 381 -9.20 -17.28 12.55
CA ARG A 381 -8.46 -17.58 11.33
C ARG A 381 -9.43 -17.74 10.17
N PHE A 382 -9.13 -17.15 9.04
CA PHE A 382 -9.87 -17.34 7.80
C PHE A 382 -9.05 -18.11 6.77
N ASN A 383 -9.75 -18.80 5.87
CA ASN A 383 -9.25 -19.23 4.58
C ASN A 383 -10.23 -18.73 3.52
N GLU A 384 -9.77 -17.85 2.62
CA GLU A 384 -10.65 -17.20 1.65
C GLU A 384 -9.95 -17.01 0.30
N ILE A 385 -10.76 -17.00 -0.75
CA ILE A 385 -10.36 -16.69 -2.11
C ILE A 385 -10.93 -15.30 -2.45
N PRO A 386 -10.14 -14.21 -2.44
CA PRO A 386 -10.66 -12.85 -2.56
C PRO A 386 -11.49 -12.61 -3.81
N GLN A 387 -11.10 -13.13 -4.97
CA GLN A 387 -11.87 -12.99 -6.21
C GLN A 387 -13.25 -13.68 -6.11
N GLU A 388 -13.35 -14.81 -5.40
CA GLU A 388 -14.64 -15.46 -5.13
C GLU A 388 -15.45 -14.72 -4.06
N ALA A 389 -14.76 -14.12 -3.07
CA ALA A 389 -15.43 -13.29 -2.06
C ALA A 389 -16.12 -12.08 -2.70
N THR A 390 -15.50 -11.47 -3.73
CA THR A 390 -16.12 -10.33 -4.44
C THR A 390 -17.45 -10.68 -5.11
N LYS A 391 -17.67 -11.95 -5.50
CA LYS A 391 -18.95 -12.41 -6.08
C LYS A 391 -20.09 -12.45 -5.07
N ARG A 392 -19.77 -12.36 -3.78
CA ARG A 392 -20.71 -12.41 -2.66
C ARG A 392 -20.87 -11.04 -1.98
N ILE A 393 -20.41 -9.94 -2.62
CA ILE A 393 -20.62 -8.57 -2.13
C ILE A 393 -22.11 -8.25 -2.15
N ILE A 394 -22.65 -7.91 -0.98
CA ILE A 394 -24.04 -7.46 -0.80
C ILE A 394 -24.13 -5.96 -1.02
N ALA A 395 -23.27 -5.19 -0.34
CA ALA A 395 -23.23 -3.73 -0.40
C ALA A 395 -21.83 -3.20 -0.09
N THR A 396 -21.57 -1.94 -0.49
CA THR A 396 -20.34 -1.25 -0.20
C THR A 396 -20.60 0.16 0.33
N GLY A 397 -19.76 0.62 1.25
CA GLY A 397 -19.81 1.98 1.78
C GLY A 397 -19.28 3.04 0.82
N SER A 398 -19.05 4.24 1.30
CA SER A 398 -18.24 5.25 0.62
C SER A 398 -16.77 4.86 0.64
N SER A 399 -16.03 5.22 -0.41
CA SER A 399 -14.58 4.95 -0.43
C SER A 399 -13.86 5.89 0.53
N GLU A 400 -13.00 5.33 1.38
CA GLU A 400 -12.20 6.02 2.39
C GLU A 400 -10.72 5.67 2.21
N LEU A 401 -9.82 6.54 2.62
CA LEU A 401 -8.39 6.23 2.65
C LEU A 401 -8.11 5.18 3.74
N ALA A 402 -7.56 4.05 3.33
CA ALA A 402 -6.96 3.07 4.24
C ALA A 402 -5.47 3.36 4.48
N ASN A 403 -4.80 3.90 3.47
CA ASN A 403 -3.44 4.42 3.48
C ASN A 403 -3.24 5.37 2.27
N PRO A 404 -2.09 6.05 2.12
CA PRO A 404 -1.89 7.04 1.06
C PRO A 404 -2.11 6.55 -0.38
N ILE A 405 -1.99 5.24 -0.62
CA ILE A 405 -2.13 4.63 -1.96
C ILE A 405 -3.38 3.75 -2.09
N SER A 406 -4.27 3.72 -1.08
CA SER A 406 -5.45 2.83 -1.08
C SER A 406 -6.71 3.60 -0.66
N LEU A 407 -7.62 3.82 -1.59
CA LEU A 407 -8.93 4.45 -1.41
C LEU A 407 -10.01 3.42 -1.74
N LEU A 408 -10.70 2.90 -0.73
CA LEU A 408 -11.61 1.77 -0.87
C LEU A 408 -12.73 1.81 0.18
N PRO A 409 -13.94 1.25 -0.14
CA PRO A 409 -15.08 1.27 0.76
C PRO A 409 -15.00 0.15 1.79
N ALA A 410 -15.75 0.26 2.88
CA ALA A 410 -16.15 -0.94 3.62
C ALA A 410 -17.01 -1.85 2.74
N MET A 411 -16.91 -3.17 2.90
CA MET A 411 -17.68 -4.15 2.10
C MET A 411 -18.42 -5.14 2.99
N LEU A 412 -19.72 -5.27 2.76
CA LEU A 412 -20.53 -6.35 3.32
C LEU A 412 -20.49 -7.54 2.36
N ILE A 413 -19.91 -8.65 2.82
CA ILE A 413 -19.67 -9.86 2.02
C ILE A 413 -20.35 -11.03 2.71
N ASP A 414 -21.14 -11.82 1.96
CA ASP A 414 -21.79 -13.01 2.49
C ASP A 414 -20.85 -14.22 2.56
N ASN A 415 -21.12 -15.14 3.49
CA ASN A 415 -20.46 -16.45 3.61
C ASN A 415 -18.92 -16.40 3.61
N PHE A 416 -18.30 -15.44 4.29
CA PHE A 416 -16.86 -15.39 4.50
C PHE A 416 -16.40 -16.55 5.39
N ASN A 417 -15.30 -17.22 5.04
CA ASN A 417 -14.93 -18.51 5.59
C ASN A 417 -13.93 -18.40 6.75
N PHE A 418 -14.43 -18.56 7.99
CA PHE A 418 -13.57 -18.73 9.17
C PHE A 418 -13.41 -20.20 9.51
N VAL A 419 -12.17 -20.63 9.78
CA VAL A 419 -11.79 -22.04 9.91
C VAL A 419 -11.29 -22.43 11.29
N ASP A 420 -10.79 -21.47 12.09
CA ASP A 420 -10.23 -21.72 13.42
C ASP A 420 -10.30 -20.49 14.33
N LYS A 421 -10.13 -20.71 15.63
CA LYS A 421 -9.90 -19.65 16.62
C LYS A 421 -8.40 -19.39 16.75
N THR A 422 -8.03 -18.14 17.08
CA THR A 422 -6.65 -17.81 17.37
C THR A 422 -6.48 -17.45 18.85
N SER A 423 -5.32 -17.77 19.41
CA SER A 423 -4.98 -17.51 20.80
C SER A 423 -4.30 -16.14 21.01
N PHE A 424 -4.28 -15.27 19.98
CA PHE A 424 -3.63 -13.94 20.04
C PHE A 424 -4.63 -12.84 20.27
#